data_553e285eb67beb7a40cf664104f50a32
#
_entry.id   553e285eb67beb7a40cf664104f50a32
#
_cell.length_a   1.000
_cell.length_b   1.000
_cell.length_c   1.000
_cell.angle_alpha   90.00
_cell.angle_beta   90.00
_cell.angle_gamma   90.00
#
_symmetry.space_group_name_H-M   'P 1'
#
loop_
_entity.id
_entity.type
_entity.pdbx_description
1 polymer ?
#
loop_
_entity_poly.entity_id
_entity_poly.type
_entity_poly.pdbx_seq_one_letter_code
_entity_poly.pdbx_strand_id
1 'polypeptide(L)'
;IVAPVTLEEKPCISQTLQWVGKKPPTMRSRASEHPSRATLRMIPLGGMCEIGKNMTAYEYGNDIIIVDCGQIFPDETMPGVDAVIPDFTYVLQNRDRVRGIFITHGHEDHIGGLPYLLREFRAPVYGGRMTIELLKYKLDDRVPGLTKSCELHVVEAGETIRSGCFAVEFIHVNHS
;
A
#
# COMPACT_ATOMS: atom_id res chain seq x y z
N ILE A 1 7.85 -12.90 0.38
CA ILE A 1 7.03 -12.72 -0.85
C ILE A 1 5.59 -12.69 -0.42
N VAL A 2 4.90 -11.61 -0.75
CA VAL A 2 3.46 -11.48 -0.52
C VAL A 2 2.75 -12.38 -1.52
N ALA A 3 1.94 -13.33 -1.05
CA ALA A 3 1.17 -14.24 -1.87
C ALA A 3 -0.04 -13.54 -2.53
N PRO A 4 -0.76 -14.18 -3.42
CA PRO A 4 -1.69 -13.53 -4.32
C PRO A 4 -2.69 -12.64 -3.58
N VAL A 5 -2.83 -11.42 -4.09
CA VAL A 5 -3.89 -10.50 -3.67
C VAL A 5 -5.21 -11.05 -4.20
N THR A 6 -6.04 -11.58 -3.32
CA THR A 6 -7.40 -12.00 -3.69
C THR A 6 -8.35 -10.82 -3.60
N LEU A 7 -9.12 -10.60 -4.65
CA LEU A 7 -10.18 -9.60 -4.68
C LEU A 7 -11.47 -10.26 -4.21
N GLU A 8 -12.03 -9.82 -3.08
CA GLU A 8 -13.37 -10.20 -2.67
C GLU A 8 -14.38 -9.19 -3.22
N GLU A 9 -15.24 -9.64 -4.11
CA GLU A 9 -16.41 -8.86 -4.50
C GLU A 9 -17.40 -8.82 -3.32
N LYS A 10 -17.45 -7.69 -2.61
CA LYS A 10 -18.59 -7.44 -1.71
C LYS A 10 -19.80 -7.13 -2.58
N PRO A 11 -20.94 -7.84 -2.41
CA PRO A 11 -22.17 -7.42 -3.04
C PRO A 11 -22.54 -6.03 -2.50
N CYS A 12 -22.70 -5.08 -3.42
CA CYS A 12 -23.25 -3.78 -3.11
C CYS A 12 -24.70 -4.03 -2.59
N ILE A 13 -24.92 -3.82 -1.29
CA ILE A 13 -26.26 -3.92 -0.70
C ILE A 13 -27.06 -2.73 -1.26
N SER A 14 -27.85 -2.99 -2.29
CA SER A 14 -28.87 -2.07 -2.73
C SER A 14 -29.98 -2.09 -1.69
N GLN A 15 -30.01 -1.07 -0.83
CA GLN A 15 -31.21 -0.83 -0.02
C GLN A 15 -32.32 -0.39 -0.96
N THR A 16 -33.24 -1.31 -1.22
CA THR A 16 -34.51 -1.01 -1.93
C THR A 16 -35.39 -0.21 -0.98
N LEU A 17 -35.35 1.12 -1.08
CA LEU A 17 -36.36 1.99 -0.50
C LEU A 17 -37.64 1.86 -1.35
N GLN A 18 -38.67 1.20 -0.82
CA GLN A 18 -40.05 1.22 -1.40
C GLN A 18 -40.59 2.64 -1.28
N TRP A 19 -40.69 3.32 -2.43
CA TRP A 19 -41.35 4.61 -2.53
C TRP A 19 -42.83 4.41 -2.82
N VAL A 20 -43.74 4.87 -1.92
CA VAL A 20 -45.17 4.91 -2.12
C VAL A 20 -45.53 6.34 -2.48
N GLY A 21 -45.82 6.61 -3.73
CA GLY A 21 -46.40 7.90 -4.17
C GLY A 21 -46.09 8.29 -5.61
N LYS A 22 -47.12 8.59 -6.35
CA LYS A 22 -47.32 9.26 -7.67
C LYS A 22 -46.18 9.20 -8.71
N LYS A 23 -46.52 8.65 -9.90
CA LYS A 23 -45.65 8.56 -11.08
C LYS A 23 -44.98 9.91 -11.44
N PRO A 24 -43.67 9.94 -11.60
CA PRO A 24 -42.97 11.09 -12.19
C PRO A 24 -43.10 11.10 -13.73
N PRO A 25 -42.88 12.26 -14.37
CA PRO A 25 -42.94 12.40 -15.81
C PRO A 25 -41.84 11.62 -16.51
N THR A 26 -42.17 11.14 -17.73
CA THR A 26 -41.27 10.36 -18.61
C THR A 26 -39.90 11.00 -18.80
N MET A 27 -38.89 10.47 -18.14
CA MET A 27 -37.51 10.79 -18.41
C MET A 27 -37.00 9.93 -19.58
N ARG A 28 -36.41 10.61 -20.56
CA ARG A 28 -35.65 10.00 -21.67
C ARG A 28 -34.66 8.97 -21.13
N SER A 29 -34.63 7.81 -21.76
CA SER A 29 -33.69 6.73 -21.47
C SER A 29 -32.24 7.25 -21.48
N ARG A 30 -31.63 7.39 -20.30
CA ARG A 30 -30.17 7.38 -20.18
C ARG A 30 -29.73 5.95 -20.47
N ALA A 31 -28.84 5.84 -21.45
CA ALA A 31 -28.14 4.60 -21.71
C ALA A 31 -27.62 4.02 -20.38
N SER A 32 -27.87 2.75 -20.15
CA SER A 32 -27.36 2.01 -19.00
C SER A 32 -25.82 2.02 -19.11
N GLU A 33 -25.18 2.91 -18.36
CA GLU A 33 -23.77 2.77 -18.08
C GLU A 33 -23.63 1.46 -17.26
N HIS A 34 -23.17 0.41 -17.89
CA HIS A 34 -22.67 -0.75 -17.18
C HIS A 34 -21.62 -0.25 -16.19
N PRO A 35 -21.68 -0.64 -14.91
CA PRO A 35 -20.64 -0.27 -13.97
C PRO A 35 -19.32 -0.74 -14.58
N SER A 36 -18.42 0.20 -14.86
CA SER A 36 -17.10 -0.13 -15.40
C SER A 36 -16.46 -1.11 -14.43
N ARG A 37 -16.17 -2.30 -14.94
CA ARG A 37 -15.51 -3.36 -14.16
C ARG A 37 -14.23 -2.77 -13.61
N ALA A 38 -14.11 -2.64 -12.28
CA ALA A 38 -12.94 -2.07 -11.65
C ALA A 38 -11.71 -2.88 -12.11
N THR A 39 -10.68 -2.20 -12.57
CA THR A 39 -9.45 -2.82 -13.07
C THR A 39 -8.40 -2.79 -11.97
N LEU A 40 -7.76 -3.92 -11.71
CA LEU A 40 -6.56 -3.96 -10.87
C LEU A 40 -5.41 -3.30 -11.62
N ARG A 41 -4.81 -2.29 -11.02
CA ARG A 41 -3.61 -1.62 -11.52
C ARG A 41 -2.43 -1.95 -10.61
N MET A 42 -1.33 -2.37 -11.20
CA MET A 42 -0.03 -2.49 -10.55
C MET A 42 0.85 -1.34 -11.03
N ILE A 43 1.31 -0.52 -10.10
CA ILE A 43 2.03 0.73 -10.38
C ILE A 43 3.38 0.64 -9.69
N PRO A 44 4.45 0.26 -10.40
CA PRO A 44 5.80 0.32 -9.85
C PRO A 44 6.20 1.77 -9.62
N LEU A 45 6.64 2.09 -8.41
CA LEU A 45 7.17 3.40 -8.03
C LEU A 45 8.69 3.39 -7.89
N GLY A 46 9.28 2.18 -7.86
CA GLY A 46 10.70 1.92 -7.85
C GLY A 46 10.97 0.43 -8.08
N GLY A 47 12.24 0.05 -8.29
CA GLY A 47 12.67 -1.34 -8.46
C GLY A 47 12.47 -1.91 -9.87
N MET A 48 11.99 -1.13 -10.84
CA MET A 48 11.86 -1.56 -12.23
C MET A 48 13.11 -1.19 -13.04
N CYS A 49 13.73 -2.20 -13.66
CA CYS A 49 14.98 -2.05 -14.42
C CYS A 49 16.17 -1.49 -13.59
N GLU A 50 16.12 -1.61 -12.28
CA GLU A 50 17.14 -1.22 -11.33
C GLU A 50 17.17 -2.18 -10.14
N ILE A 51 18.27 -2.24 -9.40
CA ILE A 51 18.37 -3.00 -8.15
C ILE A 51 18.14 -2.04 -6.99
N GLY A 52 17.14 -2.37 -6.15
CA GLY A 52 16.78 -1.55 -4.97
C GLY A 52 15.62 -0.61 -5.21
N LYS A 53 15.32 0.24 -4.24
CA LYS A 53 14.14 1.14 -4.19
C LYS A 53 12.82 0.41 -4.46
N ASN A 54 12.71 -0.86 -4.05
CA ASN A 54 11.51 -1.64 -4.32
C ASN A 54 10.29 -0.98 -3.70
N MET A 55 9.33 -0.59 -4.54
CA MET A 55 8.07 -0.01 -4.11
C MET A 55 7.02 -0.18 -5.20
N THR A 56 5.91 -0.80 -4.85
CA THR A 56 4.81 -1.02 -5.80
C THR A 56 3.48 -0.67 -5.15
N ALA A 57 2.67 0.13 -5.83
CA ALA A 57 1.30 0.37 -5.45
C ALA A 57 0.36 -0.55 -6.22
N TYR A 58 -0.60 -1.17 -5.53
CA TYR A 58 -1.71 -1.92 -6.11
C TYR A 58 -2.99 -1.14 -5.88
N GLU A 59 -3.68 -0.81 -6.96
CA GLU A 59 -4.91 -0.03 -6.94
C GLU A 59 -6.07 -0.84 -7.50
N TYR A 60 -7.18 -0.89 -6.77
CA TYR A 60 -8.43 -1.45 -7.23
C TYR A 60 -9.62 -0.64 -6.70
N GLY A 61 -10.44 -0.15 -7.60
CA GLY A 61 -11.54 0.75 -7.23
C GLY A 61 -11.03 2.02 -6.55
N ASN A 62 -11.45 2.23 -5.30
CA ASN A 62 -11.01 3.38 -4.49
C ASN A 62 -9.94 3.03 -3.45
N ASP A 63 -9.42 1.83 -3.45
CA ASP A 63 -8.45 1.37 -2.47
C ASP A 63 -7.08 1.17 -3.11
N ILE A 64 -6.03 1.52 -2.37
CA ILE A 64 -4.63 1.35 -2.73
C ILE A 64 -3.93 0.67 -1.56
N ILE A 65 -3.11 -0.33 -1.86
CA ILE A 65 -2.11 -0.84 -0.93
C ILE A 65 -0.71 -0.65 -1.52
N ILE A 66 0.27 -0.51 -0.64
CA ILE A 66 1.68 -0.38 -1.02
C ILE A 66 2.41 -1.63 -0.57
N VAL A 67 3.25 -2.18 -1.43
CA VAL A 67 4.16 -3.28 -1.10
C VAL A 67 5.58 -2.77 -1.20
N ASP A 68 6.28 -2.83 -0.06
CA ASP A 68 7.63 -2.32 0.18
C ASP A 68 7.78 -0.80 -0.03
N CYS A 69 8.87 -0.25 0.50
CA CYS A 69 9.32 1.11 0.30
C CYS A 69 10.81 1.18 0.62
N GLY A 70 11.61 0.77 -0.35
CA GLY A 70 13.04 0.59 -0.19
C GLY A 70 13.86 1.82 -0.53
N GLN A 71 15.18 1.67 -0.42
CA GLN A 71 16.16 2.65 -0.88
C GLN A 71 17.27 1.97 -1.69
N ILE A 72 18.07 2.79 -2.38
CA ILE A 72 19.38 2.43 -2.93
C ILE A 72 20.43 3.22 -2.16
N PHE A 73 21.58 2.60 -1.90
CA PHE A 73 22.77 3.32 -1.44
C PHE A 73 23.36 4.12 -2.61
N PRO A 74 23.72 5.39 -2.39
CA PRO A 74 24.36 6.18 -3.41
C PRO A 74 25.73 5.59 -3.79
N ASP A 75 26.12 5.76 -5.03
CA ASP A 75 27.43 5.37 -5.54
C ASP A 75 28.42 6.56 -5.55
N GLU A 76 29.62 6.31 -6.01
CA GLU A 76 30.71 7.29 -6.06
C GLU A 76 30.39 8.52 -6.94
N THR A 77 29.40 8.42 -7.84
CA THR A 77 28.97 9.52 -8.71
C THR A 77 27.99 10.47 -8.04
N MET A 78 27.56 10.16 -6.80
CA MET A 78 26.55 10.90 -6.05
C MET A 78 27.10 11.50 -4.74
N PRO A 79 28.15 12.37 -4.79
CA PRO A 79 28.71 12.91 -3.56
C PRO A 79 27.71 13.76 -2.78
N GLY A 80 27.60 13.50 -1.46
CA GLY A 80 26.67 14.23 -0.58
C GLY A 80 25.23 13.73 -0.59
N VAL A 81 24.95 12.61 -1.28
CA VAL A 81 23.65 11.92 -1.23
C VAL A 81 23.72 10.82 -0.18
N ASP A 82 22.79 10.78 0.78
CA ASP A 82 22.74 9.76 1.83
C ASP A 82 21.90 8.53 1.43
N ALA A 83 20.88 8.73 0.63
CA ALA A 83 19.98 7.67 0.16
C ALA A 83 19.25 8.09 -1.11
N VAL A 84 18.97 7.12 -1.99
CA VAL A 84 18.09 7.31 -3.15
C VAL A 84 16.80 6.55 -2.89
N ILE A 85 15.68 7.25 -2.85
CA ILE A 85 14.36 6.71 -2.50
C ILE A 85 13.38 6.82 -3.67
N PRO A 86 12.27 6.05 -3.67
CA PRO A 86 11.21 6.21 -4.66
C PRO A 86 10.58 7.59 -4.65
N ASP A 87 9.97 7.98 -5.76
CA ASP A 87 9.12 9.18 -5.81
C ASP A 87 7.76 8.88 -5.16
N PHE A 88 7.49 9.56 -4.06
CA PHE A 88 6.25 9.39 -3.29
C PHE A 88 5.06 10.20 -3.82
N THR A 89 5.25 10.98 -4.87
CA THR A 89 4.20 11.89 -5.41
C THR A 89 2.87 11.19 -5.62
N TYR A 90 2.89 10.00 -6.23
CA TYR A 90 1.67 9.21 -6.45
C TYR A 90 0.96 8.85 -5.14
N VAL A 91 1.71 8.41 -4.12
CA VAL A 91 1.18 8.03 -2.81
C VAL A 91 0.58 9.24 -2.10
N LEU A 92 1.30 10.36 -2.09
CA LEU A 92 0.88 11.58 -1.41
C LEU A 92 -0.36 12.21 -2.05
N GLN A 93 -0.49 12.15 -3.37
CA GLN A 93 -1.67 12.60 -4.09
C GLN A 93 -2.90 11.73 -3.85
N ASN A 94 -2.71 10.46 -3.49
CA ASN A 94 -3.78 9.48 -3.28
C ASN A 94 -3.88 9.01 -1.82
N ARG A 95 -3.34 9.78 -0.87
CA ARG A 95 -3.20 9.39 0.54
C ARG A 95 -4.51 8.89 1.19
N ASP A 96 -5.64 9.49 0.85
CA ASP A 96 -6.95 9.14 1.41
C ASP A 96 -7.46 7.77 0.95
N ARG A 97 -6.86 7.23 -0.11
CA ARG A 97 -7.16 5.92 -0.71
C ARG A 97 -6.22 4.82 -0.26
N VAL A 98 -5.06 5.17 0.33
CA VAL A 98 -4.07 4.19 0.80
C VAL A 98 -4.56 3.53 2.09
N ARG A 99 -4.70 2.21 2.05
CA ARG A 99 -5.25 1.40 3.15
C ARG A 99 -4.18 0.77 4.02
N GLY A 100 -2.96 0.61 3.52
CA GLY A 100 -1.86 0.05 4.27
C GLY A 100 -0.59 -0.13 3.45
N ILE A 101 0.52 -0.33 4.15
CA ILE A 101 1.84 -0.62 3.60
C ILE A 101 2.23 -2.02 4.09
N PHE A 102 2.57 -2.92 3.17
CA PHE A 102 2.89 -4.31 3.43
C PHE A 102 4.37 -4.56 3.12
N ILE A 103 5.13 -4.98 4.11
CA ILE A 103 6.57 -5.16 3.97
C ILE A 103 6.90 -6.64 3.84
N THR A 104 7.58 -6.98 2.76
CA THR A 104 7.94 -8.36 2.47
C THR A 104 9.01 -8.89 3.41
N HIS A 105 10.07 -8.11 3.65
CA HIS A 105 11.18 -8.45 4.54
C HIS A 105 12.03 -7.22 4.90
N GLY A 106 13.02 -7.38 5.77
CA GLY A 106 13.75 -6.29 6.41
C GLY A 106 14.99 -5.76 5.69
N HIS A 107 15.23 -6.08 4.43
CA HIS A 107 16.38 -5.54 3.69
C HIS A 107 16.18 -4.05 3.35
N GLU A 108 17.29 -3.32 3.19
CA GLU A 108 17.30 -1.87 2.96
C GLU A 108 16.57 -1.46 1.70
N ASP A 109 16.69 -2.24 0.66
CA ASP A 109 16.03 -2.02 -0.62
C ASP A 109 14.52 -2.31 -0.58
N HIS A 110 13.99 -2.72 0.60
CA HIS A 110 12.57 -2.93 0.87
C HIS A 110 12.00 -2.05 2.00
N ILE A 111 12.84 -1.63 2.98
CA ILE A 111 12.37 -0.80 4.11
C ILE A 111 13.05 0.56 4.21
N GLY A 112 14.16 0.79 3.49
CA GLY A 112 15.00 1.96 3.68
C GLY A 112 14.34 3.30 3.35
N GLY A 113 13.32 3.32 2.48
CA GLY A 113 12.54 4.50 2.13
C GLY A 113 11.43 4.85 3.14
N LEU A 114 11.02 3.89 4.01
CA LEU A 114 9.92 4.08 4.94
C LEU A 114 10.07 5.25 5.91
N PRO A 115 11.25 5.54 6.51
CA PRO A 115 11.40 6.68 7.39
C PRO A 115 11.06 8.01 6.70
N TYR A 116 11.39 8.14 5.43
CA TYR A 116 11.12 9.34 4.63
C TYR A 116 9.62 9.44 4.29
N LEU A 117 9.01 8.33 3.83
CA LEU A 117 7.59 8.29 3.52
C LEU A 117 6.74 8.53 4.78
N LEU A 118 7.02 7.81 5.88
CA LEU A 118 6.24 7.89 7.10
C LEU A 118 6.42 9.21 7.86
N ARG A 119 7.40 10.03 7.54
CA ARG A 119 7.49 11.41 8.02
C ARG A 119 6.41 12.29 7.43
N GLU A 120 6.05 12.07 6.16
CA GLU A 120 5.11 12.92 5.40
C GLU A 120 3.69 12.36 5.35
N PHE A 121 3.56 11.04 5.45
CA PHE A 121 2.30 10.32 5.32
C PHE A 121 2.19 9.22 6.37
N ARG A 122 0.99 9.00 6.91
CA ARG A 122 0.71 7.96 7.90
C ARG A 122 -0.26 6.94 7.32
N ALA A 123 0.13 5.67 7.39
CA ALA A 123 -0.71 4.52 7.10
C ALA A 123 -0.30 3.35 7.99
N PRO A 124 -1.19 2.38 8.26
CA PRO A 124 -0.83 1.15 8.93
C PRO A 124 0.27 0.41 8.16
N VAL A 125 1.30 -0.05 8.86
CA VAL A 125 2.41 -0.84 8.29
C VAL A 125 2.34 -2.25 8.84
N TYR A 126 2.37 -3.24 7.95
CA TYR A 126 2.28 -4.66 8.26
C TYR A 126 3.55 -5.37 7.83
N GLY A 127 4.10 -6.22 8.69
CA GLY A 127 5.30 -7.01 8.38
C GLY A 127 5.59 -8.09 9.41
N GLY A 128 6.46 -9.02 9.07
CA GLY A 128 6.93 -10.04 10.01
C GLY A 128 7.64 -9.41 11.22
N ARG A 129 7.71 -10.15 12.33
CA ARG A 129 8.27 -9.68 13.61
C ARG A 129 9.66 -9.07 13.45
N MET A 130 10.59 -9.76 12.80
CA MET A 130 11.96 -9.26 12.60
C MET A 130 11.95 -7.97 11.79
N THR A 131 11.18 -7.91 10.72
CA THR A 131 11.05 -6.74 9.84
C THR A 131 10.54 -5.52 10.60
N ILE A 132 9.51 -5.71 11.44
CA ILE A 132 8.93 -4.61 12.24
C ILE A 132 9.94 -4.11 13.30
N GLU A 133 10.69 -5.00 13.94
CA GLU A 133 11.71 -4.57 14.93
C GLU A 133 12.87 -3.79 14.25
N LEU A 134 13.34 -4.26 13.10
CA LEU A 134 14.33 -3.53 12.31
C LEU A 134 13.80 -2.16 11.87
N LEU A 135 12.54 -2.11 11.43
CA LEU A 135 11.90 -0.86 11.02
C LEU A 135 11.78 0.13 12.19
N LYS A 136 11.40 -0.31 13.39
CA LYS A 136 11.35 0.55 14.58
C LYS A 136 12.69 1.24 14.84
N TYR A 137 13.77 0.43 14.84
CA TYR A 137 15.11 0.97 15.01
C TYR A 137 15.42 2.03 13.95
N LYS A 138 15.17 1.71 12.69
CA LYS A 138 15.44 2.60 11.56
C LYS A 138 14.61 3.89 11.59
N LEU A 139 13.35 3.83 12.00
CA LEU A 139 12.48 4.99 12.10
C LEU A 139 13.03 6.00 13.13
N ASP A 140 13.43 5.51 14.32
CA ASP A 140 13.91 6.35 15.40
C ASP A 140 15.36 6.82 15.17
N ASP A 141 16.19 6.05 14.44
CA ASP A 141 17.53 6.47 14.02
C ASP A 141 17.47 7.68 13.06
N ARG A 142 16.56 7.65 12.11
CA ARG A 142 16.41 8.73 11.12
C ARG A 142 15.60 9.91 11.60
N VAL A 143 14.56 9.66 12.38
CA VAL A 143 13.69 10.69 12.95
C VAL A 143 13.33 10.30 14.38
N PRO A 144 14.01 10.85 15.40
CA PRO A 144 13.78 10.49 16.79
C PRO A 144 12.31 10.61 17.19
N GLY A 145 11.75 9.53 17.71
CA GLY A 145 10.36 9.45 18.18
C GLY A 145 9.33 9.18 17.07
N LEU A 146 9.75 8.96 15.82
CA LEU A 146 8.84 8.67 14.72
C LEU A 146 8.05 7.38 14.95
N THR A 147 8.67 6.36 15.51
CA THR A 147 8.04 5.07 15.83
C THR A 147 6.76 5.24 16.65
N LYS A 148 6.74 6.16 17.62
CA LYS A 148 5.59 6.41 18.50
C LYS A 148 4.36 6.94 17.75
N SER A 149 4.56 7.54 16.59
CA SER A 149 3.50 8.11 15.77
C SER A 149 3.09 7.20 14.60
N CYS A 150 3.74 6.04 14.46
CA CYS A 150 3.46 5.07 13.39
C CYS A 150 2.62 3.91 13.93
N GLU A 151 1.67 3.45 13.13
CA GLU A 151 0.87 2.26 13.40
C GLU A 151 1.58 1.05 12.77
N LEU A 152 2.30 0.26 13.59
CA LEU A 152 3.11 -0.87 13.17
C LEU A 152 2.52 -2.18 13.68
N HIS A 153 2.22 -3.10 12.76
CA HIS A 153 1.59 -4.39 13.04
C HIS A 153 2.52 -5.55 12.69
N VAL A 154 2.75 -6.41 13.66
CA VAL A 154 3.42 -7.70 13.44
C VAL A 154 2.40 -8.68 12.90
N VAL A 155 2.75 -9.37 11.81
CA VAL A 155 1.93 -10.40 11.16
C VAL A 155 2.71 -11.69 11.11
N GLU A 156 2.06 -12.81 11.44
CA GLU A 156 2.67 -14.14 11.38
C GLU A 156 2.43 -14.78 10.00
N ALA A 157 3.30 -15.74 9.65
CA ALA A 157 3.12 -16.49 8.40
C ALA A 157 1.79 -17.27 8.39
N GLY A 158 1.05 -17.21 7.29
CA GLY A 158 -0.29 -17.77 7.13
C GLY A 158 -1.42 -16.82 7.53
N GLU A 159 -1.12 -15.69 8.15
CA GLU A 159 -2.14 -14.68 8.44
C GLU A 159 -2.54 -13.90 7.19
N THR A 160 -3.83 -13.58 7.10
CA THR A 160 -4.40 -12.75 6.04
C THR A 160 -4.93 -11.46 6.63
N ILE A 161 -4.39 -10.33 6.18
CA ILE A 161 -4.82 -8.99 6.58
C ILE A 161 -5.79 -8.42 5.54
N ARG A 162 -6.96 -7.99 5.99
CA ARG A 162 -7.93 -7.28 5.16
C ARG A 162 -7.65 -5.77 5.22
N SER A 163 -7.39 -5.18 4.06
CA SER A 163 -7.05 -3.76 3.92
C SER A 163 -7.83 -3.15 2.77
N GLY A 164 -8.96 -2.51 3.08
CA GLY A 164 -9.94 -2.09 2.07
C GLY A 164 -10.55 -3.28 1.33
N CYS A 165 -10.48 -3.27 0.00
CA CYS A 165 -10.93 -4.38 -0.85
C CYS A 165 -9.86 -5.48 -1.03
N PHE A 166 -8.66 -5.30 -0.47
CA PHE A 166 -7.56 -6.26 -0.58
C PHE A 166 -7.56 -7.25 0.59
N ALA A 167 -7.21 -8.49 0.30
CA ALA A 167 -6.81 -9.49 1.29
C ALA A 167 -5.35 -9.87 1.00
N VAL A 168 -4.46 -9.62 1.96
CA VAL A 168 -3.03 -9.83 1.83
C VAL A 168 -2.60 -10.92 2.79
N GLU A 169 -2.16 -12.06 2.27
CA GLU A 169 -1.64 -13.18 3.04
C GLU A 169 -0.12 -13.10 3.14
N PHE A 170 0.43 -13.30 4.34
CA PHE A 170 1.87 -13.41 4.56
C PHE A 170 2.28 -14.87 4.50
N ILE A 171 3.15 -15.22 3.55
CA ILE A 171 3.70 -16.57 3.41
C ILE A 171 5.17 -16.59 3.79
N HIS A 172 5.59 -17.69 4.44
CA HIS A 172 7.00 -17.88 4.79
C HIS A 172 7.81 -18.24 3.54
N VAL A 173 8.95 -17.60 3.39
CA VAL A 173 9.94 -17.91 2.34
C VAL A 173 11.33 -18.00 2.95
N ASN A 174 12.22 -18.81 2.34
CA ASN A 174 13.62 -18.94 2.75
C ASN A 174 14.45 -17.78 2.17
N HIS A 175 14.16 -16.59 2.67
CA HIS A 175 14.90 -15.37 2.33
C HIS A 175 14.99 -14.52 3.59
N SER A 176 16.20 -14.11 3.93
CA SER A 176 16.49 -13.40 5.19
C SER A 176 16.00 -11.97 5.17
#